data_5501a6ecdf54a1d749978d5c71b56006
#
_entry.id   5501a6ecdf54a1d749978d5c71b56006
#
_cell.length_a   1.000
_cell.length_b   1.000
_cell.length_c   1.000
_cell.angle_alpha   90.00
_cell.angle_beta   90.00
_cell.angle_gamma   90.00
#
_symmetry.space_group_name_H-M   'P 1'
#
loop_
_entity.id
_entity.type
_entity.pdbx_description
1 polymer ?
#
loop_
_entity_poly.entity_id
_entity_poly.type
_entity_poly.pdbx_seq_one_letter_code
_entity_poly.pdbx_strand_id
1 'polypeptide(L)'
;LLKDGTVVDLHGERVLLMHGDVLCTGDASYQRLRRILRNPVTLVLLRHLSLESRRKLGGKLRAGSRMHVGATAAEIMDVTPAEIVASLRQARVSTLVHGHTHRPAIHSLEVDGQPARRIVLGDWYTQGSVLEWRDDGVDLRALGR
;
A
#
# COMPACT_ATOMS: atom_id res chain seq x y z
N LEU A 1 14.50 6.37 -4.93
CA LEU A 1 13.17 6.06 -4.39
C LEU A 1 12.13 6.32 -5.47
N LEU A 2 11.26 5.33 -5.73
CA LEU A 2 10.11 5.49 -6.62
C LEU A 2 9.04 6.35 -5.93
N LYS A 3 8.31 7.13 -6.72
CA LYS A 3 7.10 7.80 -6.25
C LYS A 3 6.00 6.75 -6.08
N ASP A 4 5.08 6.98 -5.14
CA ASP A 4 3.89 6.15 -5.00
C ASP A 4 3.04 6.24 -6.28
N GLY A 5 2.57 5.09 -6.80
CA GLY A 5 1.86 5.06 -8.07
C GLY A 5 2.75 5.13 -9.31
N THR A 6 3.96 4.58 -9.26
CA THR A 6 4.86 4.50 -10.42
C THR A 6 4.53 3.29 -11.29
N VAL A 7 4.43 3.51 -12.61
CA VAL A 7 4.38 2.43 -13.59
C VAL A 7 5.80 2.07 -14.00
N VAL A 8 6.11 0.78 -13.95
CA VAL A 8 7.38 0.20 -14.40
C VAL A 8 7.12 -0.82 -15.50
N ASP A 9 8.11 -1.08 -16.32
CA ASP A 9 8.11 -2.21 -17.25
C ASP A 9 8.92 -3.36 -16.62
N LEU A 10 8.27 -4.51 -16.50
CA LEU A 10 8.88 -5.74 -15.99
C LEU A 10 8.72 -6.82 -17.07
N HIS A 11 9.79 -7.14 -17.77
CA HIS A 11 9.81 -8.13 -18.86
C HIS A 11 8.71 -7.90 -19.91
N GLY A 12 8.51 -6.64 -20.34
CA GLY A 12 7.51 -6.25 -21.33
C GLY A 12 6.09 -6.07 -20.81
N GLU A 13 5.85 -6.32 -19.53
CA GLU A 13 4.57 -6.03 -18.88
C GLU A 13 4.63 -4.73 -18.08
N ARG A 14 3.67 -3.83 -18.34
CA ARG A 14 3.53 -2.58 -17.59
C ARG A 14 2.80 -2.83 -16.28
N VAL A 15 3.46 -2.54 -15.16
CA VAL A 15 3.01 -2.83 -13.80
C VAL A 15 2.94 -1.55 -12.97
N LEU A 16 1.81 -1.33 -12.31
CA LEU A 16 1.64 -0.25 -11.35
C LEU A 16 2.19 -0.68 -9.99
N LEU A 17 3.20 0.03 -9.50
CA LEU A 17 3.74 -0.15 -8.16
C LEU A 17 3.25 0.97 -7.23
N MET A 18 2.68 0.60 -6.09
CA MET A 18 2.26 1.57 -5.07
C MET A 18 2.37 0.99 -3.67
N HIS A 19 2.37 1.88 -2.67
CA HIS A 19 2.35 1.44 -1.27
C HIS A 19 1.04 0.73 -0.93
N GLY A 20 -0.10 1.24 -1.38
CA GLY A 20 -1.43 0.65 -1.19
C GLY A 20 -2.29 1.33 -0.14
N ASP A 21 -1.73 2.22 0.69
CA ASP A 21 -2.49 2.94 1.72
C ASP A 21 -3.59 3.86 1.18
N VAL A 22 -3.47 4.32 -0.05
CA VAL A 22 -4.50 5.13 -0.74
C VAL A 22 -5.72 4.30 -1.14
N LEU A 23 -5.56 2.99 -1.28
CA LEU A 23 -6.60 2.07 -1.70
C LEU A 23 -7.58 1.71 -0.57
N CYS A 24 -7.16 1.91 0.70
CA CYS A 24 -7.96 1.58 1.89
C CYS A 24 -8.93 2.72 2.23
N THR A 25 -9.86 3.04 1.33
CA THR A 25 -10.79 4.16 1.49
C THR A 25 -11.92 3.89 2.48
N GLY A 26 -12.15 2.63 2.86
CA GLY A 26 -13.08 2.24 3.91
C GLY A 26 -12.71 2.77 5.29
N ASP A 27 -11.42 2.95 5.58
CA ASP A 27 -10.93 3.55 6.82
C ASP A 27 -10.82 5.08 6.70
N ALA A 28 -11.95 5.75 6.88
CA ALA A 28 -12.03 7.22 6.76
C ALA A 28 -11.15 7.94 7.79
N SER A 29 -10.95 7.37 8.99
CA SER A 29 -10.13 7.97 10.05
C SER A 29 -8.65 7.90 9.67
N TYR A 30 -8.20 6.77 9.18
CA TYR A 30 -6.85 6.61 8.64
C TYR A 30 -6.60 7.56 7.45
N GLN A 31 -7.52 7.64 6.49
CA GLN A 31 -7.37 8.52 5.34
C GLN A 31 -7.32 10.00 5.71
N ARG A 32 -8.05 10.43 6.76
CA ARG A 32 -7.96 11.78 7.30
C ARG A 32 -6.59 12.06 7.91
N LEU A 33 -6.11 11.16 8.78
CA LEU A 33 -4.78 11.28 9.39
C LEU A 33 -3.68 11.29 8.33
N ARG A 34 -3.76 10.41 7.35
CA ARG A 34 -2.83 10.33 6.22
C ARG A 34 -2.75 11.65 5.46
N ARG A 35 -3.90 12.27 5.13
CA ARG A 35 -3.96 13.56 4.45
C ARG A 35 -3.29 14.67 5.26
N ILE A 36 -3.53 14.70 6.57
CA ILE A 36 -2.90 15.68 7.47
C ILE A 36 -1.39 15.48 7.49
N LEU A 37 -0.90 14.26 7.72
CA LEU A 37 0.53 13.98 7.86
C LEU A 37 1.32 14.15 6.56
N ARG A 38 0.69 13.95 5.39
CA ARG A 38 1.32 14.14 4.07
C ARG A 38 1.13 15.54 3.50
N ASN A 39 0.41 16.42 4.19
CA ASN A 39 0.25 17.81 3.77
C ASN A 39 1.61 18.54 3.83
N PRO A 40 2.04 19.25 2.77
CA PRO A 40 3.32 19.94 2.74
C PRO A 40 3.47 20.98 3.86
N VAL A 41 2.41 21.68 4.24
CA VAL A 41 2.43 22.62 5.37
C VAL A 41 2.71 21.89 6.68
N THR A 42 2.04 20.76 6.93
CA THR A 42 2.30 19.91 8.11
C THR A 42 3.76 19.43 8.13
N LEU A 43 4.29 19.02 6.99
CA LEU A 43 5.69 18.57 6.89
C LEU A 43 6.67 19.70 7.19
N VAL A 44 6.41 20.91 6.73
CA VAL A 44 7.21 22.09 7.05
C VAL A 44 7.17 22.37 8.55
N LEU A 45 5.97 22.43 9.15
CA LEU A 45 5.81 22.63 10.59
C LEU A 45 6.54 21.57 11.42
N LEU A 46 6.42 20.30 11.04
CA LEU A 46 7.11 19.19 11.71
C LEU A 46 8.65 19.31 11.63
N ARG A 47 9.19 19.87 10.54
CA ARG A 47 10.64 20.10 10.39
C ARG A 47 11.17 21.14 11.38
N HIS A 48 10.36 22.11 11.78
CA HIS A 48 10.72 23.13 12.77
C HIS A 48 10.63 22.65 14.22
N LEU A 49 10.03 21.49 14.48
CA LEU A 49 10.00 20.89 15.80
C LEU A 49 11.37 20.26 16.16
N SER A 50 11.73 20.28 17.45
CA SER A 50 12.90 19.56 17.95
C SER A 50 12.78 18.04 17.68
N LEU A 51 13.92 17.36 17.61
CA LEU A 51 13.94 15.90 17.40
C LEU A 51 13.15 15.16 18.50
N GLU A 52 13.26 15.63 19.74
CA GLU A 52 12.56 15.06 20.88
C GLU A 52 11.04 15.21 20.74
N SER A 53 10.56 16.40 20.36
CA SER A 53 9.13 16.65 20.11
C SER A 53 8.60 15.77 18.98
N ARG A 54 9.35 15.60 17.89
CA ARG A 54 8.99 14.69 16.79
C ARG A 54 8.92 13.23 17.23
N ARG A 55 9.88 12.79 18.08
CA ARG A 55 9.86 11.42 18.63
C ARG A 55 8.65 11.18 19.54
N LYS A 56 8.33 12.13 20.43
CA LYS A 56 7.15 12.07 21.31
C LYS A 56 5.85 12.00 20.50
N LEU A 57 5.71 12.88 19.48
CA LEU A 57 4.55 12.88 18.59
C LEU A 57 4.44 11.56 17.82
N GLY A 58 5.52 11.09 17.22
CA GLY A 58 5.55 9.81 16.51
C GLY A 58 5.20 8.62 17.41
N GLY A 59 5.63 8.63 18.66
CA GLY A 59 5.27 7.64 19.67
C GLY A 59 3.75 7.61 19.95
N LYS A 60 3.15 8.78 20.17
CA LYS A 60 1.69 8.92 20.38
C LYS A 60 0.89 8.44 19.17
N LEU A 61 1.30 8.84 17.96
CA LEU A 61 0.62 8.42 16.72
C LEU A 61 0.71 6.90 16.51
N ARG A 62 1.86 6.27 16.79
CA ARG A 62 2.00 4.80 16.71
C ARG A 62 1.15 4.08 17.75
N ALA A 63 1.06 4.60 18.98
CA ALA A 63 0.20 4.02 20.01
C ALA A 63 -1.28 4.09 19.60
N GLY A 64 -1.73 5.26 19.13
CA GLY A 64 -3.10 5.45 18.60
C GLY A 64 -3.39 4.54 17.41
N SER A 65 -2.45 4.40 16.47
CA SER A 65 -2.59 3.52 15.32
C SER A 65 -2.73 2.04 15.74
N ARG A 66 -1.93 1.58 16.72
CA ARG A 66 -2.06 0.19 17.22
C ARG A 66 -3.41 -0.08 17.87
N MET A 67 -3.95 0.87 18.66
CA MET A 67 -5.29 0.76 19.24
C MET A 67 -6.37 0.75 18.16
N HIS A 68 -6.25 1.59 17.14
CA HIS A 68 -7.17 1.65 16.02
C HIS A 68 -7.20 0.32 15.24
N VAL A 69 -6.03 -0.22 14.87
CA VAL A 69 -5.90 -1.51 14.18
C VAL A 69 -6.52 -2.64 15.01
N GLY A 70 -6.33 -2.65 16.34
CA GLY A 70 -6.92 -3.67 17.20
C GLY A 70 -8.45 -3.56 17.36
N ALA A 71 -9.04 -2.39 17.10
CA ALA A 71 -10.46 -2.14 17.26
C ALA A 71 -11.24 -2.11 15.92
N THR A 72 -10.54 -2.05 14.78
CA THR A 72 -11.16 -1.92 13.46
C THR A 72 -11.25 -3.27 12.77
N ALA A 73 -12.41 -3.57 12.18
CA ALA A 73 -12.61 -4.80 11.43
C ALA A 73 -11.62 -4.89 10.26
N ALA A 74 -11.14 -6.11 10.01
CA ALA A 74 -10.11 -6.36 9.00
C ALA A 74 -10.55 -5.97 7.59
N GLU A 75 -11.84 -6.07 7.29
CA GLU A 75 -12.45 -5.68 6.01
C GLU A 75 -12.39 -4.17 5.77
N ILE A 76 -12.54 -3.36 6.84
CA ILE A 76 -12.48 -1.90 6.77
C ILE A 76 -11.04 -1.43 6.48
N MET A 77 -10.06 -2.18 6.96
CA MET A 77 -8.63 -1.89 6.76
C MET A 77 -8.08 -2.42 5.43
N ASP A 78 -8.86 -3.24 4.72
CA ASP A 78 -8.44 -3.76 3.40
C ASP A 78 -8.69 -2.72 2.29
N VAL A 79 -8.14 -3.02 1.14
CA VAL A 79 -8.28 -2.17 -0.05
C VAL A 79 -9.71 -2.23 -0.59
N THR A 80 -10.22 -1.09 -1.01
CA THR A 80 -11.54 -0.98 -1.63
C THR A 80 -11.49 -1.42 -3.08
N PRO A 81 -12.29 -2.41 -3.53
CA PRO A 81 -12.24 -2.92 -4.90
C PRO A 81 -12.39 -1.84 -5.98
N ALA A 82 -13.26 -0.87 -5.77
CA ALA A 82 -13.45 0.25 -6.70
C ALA A 82 -12.17 1.09 -6.88
N GLU A 83 -11.37 1.28 -5.83
CA GLU A 83 -10.12 2.02 -5.90
C GLU A 83 -9.02 1.25 -6.65
N ILE A 84 -9.02 -0.07 -6.55
CA ILE A 84 -8.12 -0.92 -7.35
C ILE A 84 -8.42 -0.73 -8.83
N VAL A 85 -9.68 -0.88 -9.22
CA VAL A 85 -10.14 -0.72 -10.61
C VAL A 85 -9.83 0.69 -11.12
N ALA A 86 -10.13 1.73 -10.33
CA ALA A 86 -9.83 3.11 -10.68
C ALA A 86 -8.33 3.35 -10.91
N SER A 87 -7.49 2.79 -10.03
CA SER A 87 -6.02 2.93 -10.13
C SER A 87 -5.47 2.25 -11.39
N LEU A 88 -5.93 1.04 -11.68
CA LEU A 88 -5.53 0.30 -12.90
C LEU A 88 -5.94 1.03 -14.17
N ARG A 89 -7.18 1.55 -14.22
CA ARG A 89 -7.68 2.38 -15.34
C ARG A 89 -6.85 3.63 -15.53
N GLN A 90 -6.62 4.37 -14.46
CA GLN A 90 -5.85 5.62 -14.50
C GLN A 90 -4.42 5.39 -15.00
N ALA A 91 -3.79 4.33 -14.54
CA ALA A 91 -2.43 3.96 -14.96
C ALA A 91 -2.38 3.29 -16.35
N ARG A 92 -3.53 2.84 -16.88
CA ARG A 92 -3.64 2.07 -18.13
C ARG A 92 -2.79 0.81 -18.12
N VAL A 93 -2.93 0.03 -17.06
CA VAL A 93 -2.23 -1.24 -16.84
C VAL A 93 -3.19 -2.30 -16.33
N SER A 94 -2.85 -3.57 -16.50
CA SER A 94 -3.63 -4.73 -16.01
C SER A 94 -3.09 -5.32 -14.71
N THR A 95 -1.91 -4.91 -14.28
CA THR A 95 -1.27 -5.46 -13.07
C THR A 95 -0.93 -4.37 -12.07
N LEU A 96 -1.36 -4.58 -10.83
CA LEU A 96 -1.06 -3.77 -9.66
C LEU A 96 -0.29 -4.59 -8.64
N VAL A 97 0.86 -4.07 -8.18
CA VAL A 97 1.60 -4.61 -7.04
C VAL A 97 1.59 -3.58 -5.91
N HIS A 98 1.18 -4.02 -4.71
CA HIS A 98 1.16 -3.16 -3.54
C HIS A 98 1.45 -3.92 -2.25
N GLY A 99 1.77 -3.19 -1.19
CA GLY A 99 1.93 -3.70 0.18
C GLY A 99 0.81 -3.26 1.11
N HIS A 100 1.16 -2.67 2.23
CA HIS A 100 0.33 -2.03 3.26
C HIS A 100 -0.57 -2.98 4.06
N THR A 101 -1.38 -3.82 3.42
CA THR A 101 -2.29 -4.75 4.11
C THR A 101 -1.59 -5.99 4.64
N HIS A 102 -0.37 -6.27 4.19
CA HIS A 102 0.47 -7.39 4.61
C HIS A 102 -0.20 -8.77 4.48
N ARG A 103 -1.06 -8.93 3.47
CA ARG A 103 -1.77 -10.18 3.18
C ARG A 103 -1.32 -10.70 1.82
N PRO A 104 -0.15 -11.37 1.75
CA PRO A 104 0.44 -11.77 0.47
C PRO A 104 -0.49 -12.71 -0.28
N ALA A 105 -0.89 -12.28 -1.47
CA ALA A 105 -1.76 -13.05 -2.37
C ALA A 105 -1.73 -12.45 -3.77
N ILE A 106 -2.06 -13.27 -4.76
CA ILE A 106 -2.36 -12.85 -6.13
C ILE A 106 -3.87 -12.99 -6.33
N HIS A 107 -4.52 -11.87 -6.62
CA HIS A 107 -5.96 -11.82 -6.86
C HIS A 107 -6.22 -11.54 -8.33
N SER A 108 -7.00 -12.39 -8.98
CA SER A 108 -7.54 -12.13 -10.32
C SER A 108 -8.75 -11.23 -10.21
N LEU A 109 -8.89 -10.29 -11.13
CA LEU A 109 -10.03 -9.40 -11.25
C LEU A 109 -10.23 -9.03 -12.72
N GLU A 110 -11.26 -8.25 -12.98
CA GLU A 110 -11.58 -7.76 -14.32
C GLU A 110 -11.70 -6.24 -14.30
N VAL A 111 -11.15 -5.58 -15.31
CA VAL A 111 -11.25 -4.15 -15.53
C VAL A 111 -11.74 -3.93 -16.97
N ASP A 112 -12.94 -3.37 -17.13
CA ASP A 112 -13.55 -3.08 -18.43
C ASP A 112 -13.65 -4.32 -19.36
N GLY A 113 -13.99 -5.48 -18.80
CA GLY A 113 -14.10 -6.75 -19.53
C GLY A 113 -12.75 -7.38 -19.89
N GLN A 114 -11.66 -6.86 -19.36
CA GLN A 114 -10.32 -7.40 -19.58
C GLN A 114 -9.73 -8.00 -18.29
N PRO A 115 -9.03 -9.14 -18.39
CA PRO A 115 -8.36 -9.73 -17.24
C PRO A 115 -7.34 -8.78 -16.64
N ALA A 116 -7.33 -8.71 -15.31
CA ALA A 116 -6.37 -7.93 -14.54
C ALA A 116 -5.98 -8.70 -13.26
N ARG A 117 -4.91 -8.27 -12.61
CA ARG A 117 -4.46 -8.88 -11.35
C ARG A 117 -3.94 -7.86 -10.36
N ARG A 118 -4.17 -8.16 -9.11
CA ARG A 118 -3.63 -7.44 -7.95
C ARG A 118 -2.71 -8.38 -7.18
N ILE A 119 -1.48 -7.98 -6.95
CA ILE A 119 -0.48 -8.72 -6.19
C ILE A 119 -0.21 -7.96 -4.90
N VAL A 120 -0.41 -8.61 -3.78
CA VAL A 120 -0.19 -8.04 -2.44
C VAL A 120 1.08 -8.63 -1.86
N LEU A 121 1.98 -7.76 -1.39
CA LEU A 121 3.20 -8.16 -0.70
C LEU A 121 2.96 -8.32 0.80
N GLY A 122 3.64 -9.26 1.43
CA GLY A 122 3.66 -9.44 2.88
C GLY A 122 4.56 -8.42 3.59
N ASP A 123 4.64 -8.56 4.91
CA ASP A 123 5.55 -7.77 5.74
C ASP A 123 6.97 -8.39 5.77
N TRP A 124 7.90 -7.66 6.40
CA TRP A 124 9.26 -8.11 6.68
C TRP A 124 9.54 -8.28 8.17
N TYR A 125 8.51 -8.24 9.02
CA TYR A 125 8.63 -8.38 10.48
C TYR A 125 8.44 -9.82 10.94
N THR A 126 7.35 -10.45 10.51
CA THR A 126 6.95 -11.80 10.91
C THR A 126 7.20 -12.82 9.81
N GLN A 127 7.10 -12.40 8.57
CA GLN A 127 7.35 -13.21 7.37
C GLN A 127 8.09 -12.37 6.34
N GLY A 128 9.10 -12.89 5.68
CA GLY A 128 9.63 -12.28 4.47
C GLY A 128 8.66 -12.55 3.31
N SER A 129 8.46 -11.60 2.42
CA SER A 129 7.67 -11.80 1.20
C SER A 129 8.43 -11.26 0.00
N VAL A 130 8.63 -12.09 -1.00
CA VAL A 130 9.33 -11.74 -2.24
C VAL A 130 8.42 -12.04 -3.42
N LEU A 131 8.27 -11.05 -4.28
CA LEU A 131 7.71 -11.20 -5.60
C LEU A 131 8.86 -11.27 -6.60
N GLU A 132 9.02 -12.41 -7.21
CA GLU A 132 10.01 -12.65 -8.25
C GLU A 132 9.31 -12.61 -9.60
N TRP A 133 9.79 -11.74 -10.48
CA TRP A 133 9.23 -11.55 -11.82
C TRP A 133 10.27 -12.04 -12.83
N ARG A 134 9.87 -12.97 -13.68
CA ARG A 134 10.71 -13.61 -14.69
C ARG A 134 10.01 -13.58 -16.04
N ASP A 135 10.74 -13.93 -17.10
CA ASP A 135 10.18 -14.04 -18.46
C ASP A 135 9.08 -15.10 -18.56
N ASP A 136 9.15 -16.15 -17.73
CA ASP A 136 8.24 -17.29 -17.73
C ASP A 136 7.08 -17.16 -16.72
N GLY A 137 7.08 -16.11 -15.90
CA GLY A 137 5.99 -15.88 -14.94
C GLY A 137 6.35 -15.09 -13.71
N VAL A 138 5.40 -15.11 -12.78
CA VAL A 138 5.47 -14.36 -11.51
C VAL A 138 5.34 -15.33 -10.35
N ASP A 139 6.29 -15.29 -9.43
CA ASP A 139 6.30 -16.10 -8.22
C ASP A 139 6.25 -15.24 -6.96
N LEU A 140 5.20 -15.41 -6.16
CA LEU A 140 5.04 -14.74 -4.86
C LEU A 140 5.25 -15.77 -3.75
N ARG A 141 6.34 -15.65 -3.03
CA ARG A 141 6.70 -16.60 -1.97
C ARG A 141 7.01 -15.93 -0.64
N ALA A 142 6.71 -16.64 0.44
CA ALA A 142 7.21 -16.32 1.76
C ALA A 142 8.64 -16.83 1.89
N LEU A 143 9.50 -16.03 2.49
CA LEU A 143 10.84 -16.44 2.89
C LEU A 143 10.74 -17.00 4.31
N GLY A 144 11.10 -18.29 4.49
CA GLY A 144 11.27 -18.85 5.83
C GLY A 144 12.35 -18.07 6.59
N ARG A 145 12.07 -17.72 7.83
CA ARG A 145 13.08 -17.24 8.79
C ARG A 145 13.65 -18.39 9.57
#